data_a92a8ebcaac36c0d2171c3b01ac49675
#
_entry.id   a92a8ebcaac36c0d2171c3b01ac49675
#
_cell.length_a   1.000
_cell.length_b   1.000
_cell.length_c   1.000
_cell.angle_alpha   90.00
_cell.angle_beta   90.00
_cell.angle_gamma   90.00
#
_symmetry.space_group_name_H-M   'P 1'
#
loop_
_entity.id
_entity.type
_entity.pdbx_description
1 polymer ?
#
loop_
_entity_poly.entity_id
_entity_poly.type
_entity_poly.pdbx_seq_one_letter_code
_entity_poly.pdbx_strand_id
1 'polypeptide(L)'
;MEIKNITVLGSGIMGHGIAQVSAMAGYNIVLRDIEQKFLDKAMEKIKWSLDKLVSKERISLEEESEILSRIKPIVDLKDAVHDSDLVIEAVPEIMDLKKKYMQN
;
A
#
# COMPACT_ATOMS: atom_id res chain seq x y z
N MET A 1 -8.74 -1.98 -21.58
CA MET A 1 -7.85 -2.71 -20.67
C MET A 1 -8.34 -2.55 -19.23
N GLU A 2 -8.48 -3.63 -18.53
CA GLU A 2 -8.96 -3.63 -17.17
C GLU A 2 -7.80 -3.66 -16.18
N ILE A 3 -7.78 -2.72 -15.24
CA ILE A 3 -6.75 -2.69 -14.20
C ILE A 3 -7.22 -3.57 -13.04
N LYS A 4 -6.43 -4.58 -12.70
CA LYS A 4 -6.71 -5.49 -11.59
C LYS A 4 -5.61 -5.50 -10.54
N ASN A 5 -4.36 -5.38 -10.99
CA ASN A 5 -3.19 -5.50 -10.12
C ASN A 5 -2.44 -4.18 -10.05
N ILE A 6 -2.33 -3.64 -8.86
CA ILE A 6 -1.67 -2.36 -8.60
C ILE A 6 -0.49 -2.58 -7.66
N THR A 7 0.67 -2.06 -8.04
CA THR A 7 1.83 -2.07 -7.16
C THR A 7 2.06 -0.66 -6.64
N VAL A 8 2.21 -0.55 -5.31
CA VAL A 8 2.52 0.72 -4.65
C VAL A 8 3.96 0.66 -4.16
N LEU A 9 4.79 1.55 -4.64
CA LEU A 9 6.19 1.65 -4.25
C LEU A 9 6.33 2.66 -3.12
N GLY A 10 6.73 2.18 -1.96
CA GLY A 10 6.82 2.98 -0.75
C GLY A 10 5.64 2.74 0.17
N SER A 11 5.93 2.34 1.41
CA SER A 11 4.91 1.92 2.38
C SER A 11 4.66 2.92 3.50
N GLY A 12 5.14 4.16 3.34
CA GLY A 12 4.93 5.21 4.33
C GLY A 12 3.47 5.63 4.43
N ILE A 13 3.22 6.79 5.02
CA ILE A 13 1.86 7.27 5.29
C ILE A 13 1.00 7.27 4.02
N MET A 14 1.54 7.81 2.93
CA MET A 14 0.81 7.88 1.67
C MET A 14 0.65 6.48 1.04
N GLY A 15 1.74 5.69 1.01
CA GLY A 15 1.74 4.39 0.35
C GLY A 15 0.79 3.39 0.97
N HIS A 16 0.82 3.23 2.31
CA HIS A 16 -0.09 2.27 2.93
C HIS A 16 -1.54 2.74 2.89
N GLY A 17 -1.76 4.06 2.88
CA GLY A 17 -3.11 4.60 2.71
C GLY A 17 -3.68 4.30 1.33
N ILE A 18 -2.88 4.48 0.28
CA ILE A 18 -3.27 4.14 -1.09
C ILE A 18 -3.55 2.64 -1.21
N ALA A 19 -2.68 1.81 -0.62
CA ALA A 19 -2.85 0.36 -0.63
C ALA A 19 -4.17 -0.05 0.01
N GLN A 20 -4.50 0.51 1.17
CA GLN A 20 -5.73 0.20 1.87
C GLN A 20 -6.97 0.58 1.06
N VAL A 21 -7.02 1.81 0.57
CA VAL A 21 -8.18 2.32 -0.18
C VAL A 21 -8.37 1.50 -1.46
N SER A 22 -7.29 1.20 -2.15
CA SER A 22 -7.35 0.43 -3.39
C SER A 22 -7.80 -1.02 -3.15
N ALA A 23 -7.32 -1.64 -2.08
CA ALA A 23 -7.74 -2.99 -1.69
C ALA A 23 -9.22 -3.01 -1.32
N MET A 24 -9.69 -1.96 -0.63
CA MET A 24 -11.11 -1.82 -0.29
C MET A 24 -11.98 -1.70 -1.54
N ALA A 25 -11.44 -1.10 -2.59
CA ALA A 25 -12.14 -0.98 -3.88
C ALA A 25 -12.14 -2.28 -4.70
N GLY A 26 -11.42 -3.30 -4.24
CA GLY A 26 -11.42 -4.61 -4.87
C GLY A 26 -10.19 -4.95 -5.70
N TYR A 27 -9.20 -4.07 -5.75
CA TYR A 27 -7.97 -4.33 -6.50
C TYR A 27 -7.01 -5.22 -5.73
N ASN A 28 -6.21 -5.98 -6.45
CA ASN A 28 -5.10 -6.71 -5.86
C ASN A 28 -3.90 -5.77 -5.76
N ILE A 29 -3.33 -5.70 -4.58
CA ILE A 29 -2.28 -4.73 -4.26
C ILE A 29 -0.98 -5.44 -3.89
N VAL A 30 0.12 -5.00 -4.48
CA VAL A 30 1.44 -5.32 -3.99
C VAL A 30 1.99 -4.05 -3.35
N LEU A 31 2.34 -4.13 -2.08
CA LEU A 31 2.93 -3.01 -1.35
C LEU A 31 4.43 -3.31 -1.20
N ARG A 32 5.26 -2.48 -1.81
CA ARG A 32 6.71 -2.71 -1.83
C ARG A 32 7.45 -1.65 -1.05
N ASP A 33 8.43 -2.07 -0.28
CA ASP A 33 9.41 -1.15 0.30
C ASP A 33 10.77 -1.83 0.31
N ILE A 34 11.80 -1.06 0.64
CA ILE A 34 13.18 -1.54 0.59
C ILE A 34 13.52 -2.51 1.72
N GLU A 35 12.78 -2.47 2.83
CA GLU A 35 13.01 -3.35 3.97
C GLU A 35 11.69 -3.93 4.49
N GLN A 36 11.77 -5.18 4.94
CA GLN A 36 10.61 -5.89 5.49
C GLN A 36 10.00 -5.17 6.69
N LYS A 37 10.82 -4.57 7.54
CA LYS A 37 10.32 -3.87 8.74
C LYS A 37 9.38 -2.73 8.40
N PHE A 38 9.58 -2.05 7.28
CA PHE A 38 8.69 -0.99 6.84
C PHE A 38 7.35 -1.54 6.39
N LEU A 39 7.38 -2.69 5.72
CA LEU A 39 6.17 -3.37 5.27
C LEU A 39 5.36 -3.90 6.45
N ASP A 40 6.04 -4.47 7.44
CA ASP A 40 5.38 -4.97 8.65
C ASP A 40 4.64 -3.84 9.37
N LYS A 41 5.30 -2.70 9.48
CA LYS A 41 4.72 -1.51 10.12
C LYS A 41 3.51 -1.00 9.35
N ALA A 42 3.62 -0.97 8.03
CA ALA A 42 2.52 -0.54 7.15
C ALA A 42 1.32 -1.47 7.30
N MET A 43 1.55 -2.77 7.32
CA MET A 43 0.46 -3.74 7.47
C MET A 43 -0.22 -3.62 8.83
N GLU A 44 0.54 -3.35 9.89
CA GLU A 44 -0.04 -3.10 11.20
C GLU A 44 -0.98 -1.89 11.19
N LYS A 45 -0.57 -0.81 10.53
CA LYS A 45 -1.38 0.40 10.44
C LYS A 45 -2.64 0.18 9.62
N ILE A 46 -2.53 -0.57 8.53
CA ILE A 46 -3.69 -0.92 7.70
C ILE A 46 -4.68 -1.75 8.54
N LYS A 47 -4.18 -2.76 9.24
CA LYS A 47 -5.05 -3.60 10.07
C LYS A 47 -5.72 -2.78 11.16
N TRP A 48 -4.98 -1.90 11.82
CA TRP A 48 -5.54 -1.04 12.85
C TRP A 48 -6.68 -0.17 12.30
N SER A 49 -6.47 0.40 11.12
CA SER A 49 -7.48 1.23 10.48
C SER A 49 -8.74 0.41 10.13
N LEU A 50 -8.54 -0.79 9.58
CA LEU A 50 -9.66 -1.67 9.23
C LEU A 50 -10.39 -2.17 10.49
N ASP A 51 -9.67 -2.47 11.57
CA ASP A 51 -10.27 -2.86 12.84
C ASP A 51 -11.21 -1.77 13.36
N LYS A 52 -10.82 -0.51 13.19
CA LYS A 52 -11.69 0.61 13.58
C LYS A 52 -12.98 0.63 12.75
N LEU A 53 -12.88 0.35 11.47
CA LEU A 53 -14.06 0.29 10.60
C LEU A 53 -14.99 -0.84 11.01
N VAL A 54 -14.42 -1.97 11.40
CA VAL A 54 -15.22 -3.08 11.93
C VAL A 54 -15.92 -2.68 13.23
N SER A 55 -15.21 -2.03 14.15
CA SER A 55 -15.79 -1.62 15.44
C SER A 55 -16.92 -0.61 15.26
N LYS A 56 -16.88 0.19 14.18
CA LYS A 56 -17.93 1.15 13.86
C LYS A 56 -19.01 0.56 12.94
N GLU A 57 -18.96 -0.74 12.73
CA GLU A 57 -19.91 -1.47 11.88
C GLU A 57 -19.96 -0.97 10.42
N ARG A 58 -18.84 -0.40 9.95
CA ARG A 58 -18.72 0.06 8.56
C ARG A 58 -18.38 -1.06 7.61
N ILE A 59 -17.63 -2.05 8.09
CA ILE A 59 -17.32 -3.27 7.36
C ILE A 59 -17.44 -4.44 8.32
N SER A 60 -17.64 -5.65 7.78
CA SER A 60 -17.68 -6.87 8.57
C SER A 60 -16.27 -7.44 8.77
N LEU A 61 -16.13 -8.39 9.71
CA LEU A 61 -14.87 -9.10 9.89
C LEU A 61 -14.48 -9.87 8.64
N GLU A 62 -15.47 -10.41 7.93
CA GLU A 62 -15.21 -11.12 6.68
C GLU A 62 -14.68 -10.19 5.61
N GLU A 63 -15.26 -9.00 5.48
CA GLU A 63 -14.78 -7.98 4.55
C GLU A 63 -13.35 -7.54 4.87
N GLU A 64 -13.05 -7.36 6.16
CA GLU A 64 -11.69 -7.02 6.59
C GLU A 64 -10.70 -8.09 6.15
N SER A 65 -11.03 -9.36 6.36
CA SER A 65 -10.18 -10.47 5.96
C SER A 65 -9.94 -10.49 4.46
N GLU A 66 -10.99 -10.24 3.67
CA GLU A 66 -10.87 -10.17 2.22
C GLU A 66 -9.97 -9.03 1.77
N ILE A 67 -10.14 -7.85 2.37
CA ILE A 67 -9.33 -6.67 2.05
C ILE A 67 -7.86 -6.95 2.34
N LEU A 68 -7.56 -7.49 3.52
CA LEU A 68 -6.18 -7.82 3.89
C LEU A 68 -5.58 -8.86 2.95
N SER A 69 -6.37 -9.82 2.49
CA SER A 69 -5.89 -10.86 1.59
C SER A 69 -5.51 -10.32 0.20
N ARG A 70 -6.01 -9.16 -0.18
CA ARG A 70 -5.67 -8.53 -1.46
C ARG A 70 -4.33 -7.80 -1.43
N ILE A 71 -3.76 -7.58 -0.25
CA ILE A 71 -2.51 -6.82 -0.10
C ILE A 71 -1.35 -7.77 0.16
N LYS A 72 -0.35 -7.77 -0.72
CA LYS A 72 0.86 -8.57 -0.58
C LYS A 72 2.05 -7.66 -0.35
N PRO A 73 2.71 -7.74 0.80
CA PRO A 73 3.97 -7.02 1.02
C PRO A 73 5.12 -7.76 0.36
N ILE A 74 5.89 -7.07 -0.48
CA ILE A 74 7.01 -7.66 -1.21
C ILE A 74 8.19 -6.70 -1.20
N VAL A 75 9.37 -7.18 -0.80
CA VAL A 75 10.60 -6.36 -0.78
C VAL A 75 11.25 -6.30 -2.15
N ASP A 76 11.33 -7.43 -2.86
CA ASP A 76 12.00 -7.48 -4.15
C ASP A 76 11.25 -6.68 -5.21
N LEU A 77 11.95 -5.71 -5.83
CA LEU A 77 11.33 -4.81 -6.79
C LEU A 77 10.81 -5.53 -8.03
N LYS A 78 11.59 -6.46 -8.57
CA LYS A 78 11.19 -7.21 -9.77
C LYS A 78 9.92 -8.03 -9.52
N ASP A 79 9.89 -8.74 -8.38
CA ASP A 79 8.73 -9.53 -8.01
C ASP A 79 7.51 -8.64 -7.79
N ALA A 80 7.73 -7.48 -7.17
CA ALA A 80 6.64 -6.55 -6.86
C ALA A 80 5.94 -6.05 -8.12
N VAL A 81 6.69 -5.72 -9.17
CA VAL A 81 6.11 -5.11 -10.37
C VAL A 81 5.80 -6.10 -11.49
N HIS A 82 6.16 -7.36 -11.32
CA HIS A 82 6.07 -8.37 -12.37
C HIS A 82 4.70 -8.47 -13.04
N ASP A 83 3.65 -8.53 -12.26
CA ASP A 83 2.28 -8.68 -12.77
C ASP A 83 1.44 -7.41 -12.66
N SER A 84 2.09 -6.26 -12.50
CA SER A 84 1.38 -5.00 -12.27
C SER A 84 0.73 -4.45 -13.54
N ASP A 85 -0.52 -4.06 -13.42
CA ASP A 85 -1.21 -3.29 -14.46
C ASP A 85 -0.93 -1.81 -14.28
N LEU A 86 -0.68 -1.38 -13.04
CA LEU A 86 -0.41 0.01 -12.67
C LEU A 86 0.60 0.04 -11.54
N VAL A 87 1.57 0.95 -11.63
CA VAL A 87 2.56 1.16 -10.57
C VAL A 87 2.44 2.59 -10.08
N ILE A 88 2.27 2.74 -8.77
CA ILE A 88 2.16 4.05 -8.11
C ILE A 88 3.38 4.24 -7.22
N GLU A 89 4.10 5.34 -7.42
CA GLU A 89 5.22 5.70 -6.55
C GLU A 89 4.73 6.63 -5.44
N ALA A 90 5.01 6.25 -4.19
CA ALA A 90 4.63 7.01 -3.02
C ALA A 90 5.84 7.13 -2.08
N VAL A 91 6.94 7.67 -2.62
CA VAL A 91 8.24 7.71 -1.93
C VAL A 91 8.53 9.12 -1.42
N PRO A 92 8.55 9.34 -0.10
CA PRO A 92 8.78 10.67 0.46
C PRO A 92 10.13 11.29 0.07
N GLU A 93 11.13 10.47 -0.21
CA GLU A 93 12.47 10.92 -0.58
C GLU A 93 12.48 11.84 -1.82
N ILE A 94 11.51 11.65 -2.71
CA ILE A 94 11.38 12.50 -3.90
C ILE A 94 11.12 13.94 -3.49
N MET A 95 10.30 14.13 -2.46
CA MET A 95 10.01 15.46 -1.94
C MET A 95 11.24 16.12 -1.35
N ASP A 96 12.04 15.35 -0.63
CA ASP A 96 13.29 15.83 -0.02
C ASP A 96 14.29 16.25 -1.09
N LEU A 97 14.40 15.49 -2.16
CA LEU A 97 15.27 15.84 -3.27
C LEU A 97 14.86 17.17 -3.91
N LYS A 98 13.57 17.39 -4.10
CA LYS A 98 13.06 18.64 -4.62
C LYS A 98 13.43 19.82 -3.73
N LYS A 99 13.29 19.65 -2.42
CA LYS A 99 13.66 20.68 -1.46
C LYS A 99 15.13 21.05 -1.57
N LYS A 100 16.01 20.06 -1.74
CA LYS A 100 17.44 20.30 -1.90
C LYS A 100 17.73 21.14 -3.13
N TYR A 101 17.12 20.82 -4.24
CA TYR A 101 17.33 21.57 -5.48
C TYR A 101 16.77 22.98 -5.41
N MET A 102 15.68 23.16 -4.70
CA MET A 102 15.05 24.48 -4.55
C MET A 102 15.84 25.41 -3.62
N GLN A 103 16.64 24.84 -2.73
CA GLN A 103 17.47 25.63 -1.79
C GLN A 103 18.78 26.12 -2.41
N ASN A 104 19.13 25.61 -3.56
CA ASN A 104 20.33 26.01 -4.27
C ASN A 104 20.01 27.14 -5.26
#